data_ac5c20fe37fd124def9e46389d5a6cf6
#
_entry.id   ac5c20fe37fd124def9e46389d5a6cf6
#
_cell.length_a   1.000
_cell.length_b   1.000
_cell.length_c   1.000
_cell.angle_alpha   90.00
_cell.angle_beta   90.00
_cell.angle_gamma   90.00
#
_symmetry.space_group_name_H-M   'P 1'
#
loop_
_entity.id
_entity.type
_entity.pdbx_description
1 polymer ?
#
loop_
_entity_poly.entity_id
_entity_poly.type
_entity_poly.pdbx_seq_one_letter_code
_entity_poly.pdbx_strand_id
1 'polypeptide(L)'
;MLLIALAVFIAFGMRPLLEAWLGTPVPLAVVSSWSMEPEFHVGDLLILAKSSTYKVGDIILFSRGGELIVHRIVAITSDGSYVTQGDANPSRDPLPVPPSKVYGKVVLVIPYVGAVRLLLAKILGF
;
A
#
# COMPACT_ATOMS: atom_id res chain seq x y z
N MET A 1 -3.09 23.04 13.70
CA MET A 1 -3.48 22.27 14.89
C MET A 1 -4.65 21.31 14.60
N LEU A 2 -5.79 21.86 14.15
CA LEU A 2 -6.97 21.03 13.86
C LEU A 2 -6.70 19.95 12.81
N LEU A 3 -6.01 20.31 11.71
CA LEU A 3 -5.68 19.34 10.64
C LEU A 3 -4.73 18.24 11.12
N ILE A 4 -3.80 18.57 12.01
CA ILE A 4 -2.89 17.58 12.57
C ILE A 4 -3.63 16.67 13.55
N ALA A 5 -4.50 17.22 14.40
CA ALA A 5 -5.32 16.42 15.30
C ALA A 5 -6.24 15.47 14.51
N LEU A 6 -6.81 15.94 13.40
CA LEU A 6 -7.61 15.10 12.51
C LEU A 6 -6.78 14.00 11.86
N ALA A 7 -5.57 14.30 11.40
CA ALA A 7 -4.67 13.31 10.82
C ALA A 7 -4.26 12.25 11.83
N VAL A 8 -3.97 12.64 13.06
CA VAL A 8 -3.65 11.72 14.15
C VAL A 8 -4.86 10.85 14.49
N PHE A 9 -6.05 11.43 14.55
CA PHE A 9 -7.29 10.69 14.78
C PHE A 9 -7.53 9.64 13.68
N ILE A 10 -7.38 10.02 12.42
CA ILE A 10 -7.53 9.10 11.29
C ILE A 10 -6.49 7.98 11.38
N ALA A 11 -5.22 8.32 11.64
CA ALA A 11 -4.14 7.34 11.66
C ALA A 11 -4.22 6.36 12.83
N PHE A 12 -4.65 6.83 14.01
CA PHE A 12 -4.60 6.03 15.23
C PHE A 12 -5.98 5.73 15.82
N GLY A 13 -6.92 6.67 15.75
CA GLY A 13 -8.26 6.50 16.31
C GLY A 13 -9.18 5.67 15.43
N MET A 14 -9.10 5.82 14.11
CA MET A 14 -9.91 5.07 13.14
C MET A 14 -9.29 3.76 12.70
N ARG A 15 -8.03 3.52 13.02
CA ARG A 15 -7.32 2.33 12.58
C ARG A 15 -8.03 1.02 12.94
N PRO A 16 -8.50 0.82 14.18
CA PRO A 16 -9.22 -0.43 14.51
C PRO A 16 -10.50 -0.62 13.69
N LEU A 17 -11.21 0.45 13.40
CA LEU A 17 -12.43 0.39 12.57
C LEU A 17 -12.08 0.05 11.12
N LEU A 18 -11.03 0.64 10.58
CA LEU A 18 -10.55 0.34 9.22
C LEU A 18 -10.06 -1.09 9.11
N GLU A 19 -9.30 -1.58 10.11
CA GLU A 19 -8.84 -2.95 10.15
C GLU A 19 -10.01 -3.93 10.13
N ALA A 20 -11.04 -3.67 10.93
CA ALA A 20 -12.24 -4.52 10.98
C ALA A 20 -13.02 -4.49 9.66
N TRP A 21 -13.16 -3.31 9.05
CA TRP A 21 -13.92 -3.15 7.82
C TRP A 21 -13.18 -3.71 6.61
N LEU A 22 -11.89 -3.42 6.49
CA LEU A 22 -11.06 -3.82 5.34
C LEU A 22 -10.47 -5.22 5.49
N GLY A 23 -10.55 -5.80 6.68
CA GLY A 23 -10.10 -7.15 6.98
C GLY A 23 -8.60 -7.36 6.99
N THR A 24 -7.81 -6.28 7.08
CA THR A 24 -6.36 -6.35 7.06
C THR A 24 -5.74 -5.62 8.25
N PRO A 25 -4.62 -6.14 8.82
CA PRO A 25 -3.87 -5.43 9.86
C PRO A 25 -3.11 -4.22 9.33
N VAL A 26 -2.99 -4.06 8.00
CA VAL A 26 -2.34 -2.91 7.36
C VAL A 26 -3.34 -2.25 6.40
N PRO A 27 -4.34 -1.50 6.91
CA PRO A 27 -5.35 -0.89 6.06
C PRO A 27 -4.86 0.35 5.32
N LEU A 28 -3.77 0.97 5.78
CA LEU A 28 -3.22 2.20 5.22
C LEU A 28 -1.72 2.05 4.99
N ALA A 29 -1.24 2.53 3.85
CA ALA A 29 0.18 2.59 3.54
C ALA A 29 0.50 3.85 2.74
N VAL A 30 1.70 4.39 2.93
CA VAL A 30 2.19 5.54 2.17
C VAL A 30 3.29 5.05 1.22
N VAL A 31 3.18 5.44 -0.05
CA VAL A 31 4.17 5.05 -1.07
C VAL A 31 5.50 5.75 -0.76
N SER A 32 6.57 4.95 -0.62
CA SER A 32 7.91 5.45 -0.30
C SER A 32 8.94 5.17 -1.38
N SER A 33 8.59 4.49 -2.47
CA SER A 33 9.52 4.16 -3.54
C SER A 33 8.94 4.52 -4.92
N TRP A 34 9.80 4.52 -5.94
CA TRP A 34 9.44 4.85 -7.32
C TRP A 34 9.01 3.63 -8.15
N SER A 35 9.02 2.43 -7.57
CA SER A 35 8.81 1.18 -8.31
C SER A 35 7.43 1.07 -8.96
N MET A 36 6.43 1.82 -8.50
CA MET A 36 5.08 1.82 -9.04
C MET A 36 4.75 3.06 -9.89
N GLU A 37 5.74 3.88 -10.21
CA GLU A 37 5.52 4.97 -11.15
C GLU A 37 5.15 4.42 -12.55
N PRO A 38 4.28 5.04 -13.31
CA PRO A 38 3.52 6.26 -12.99
C PRO A 38 2.19 6.02 -12.26
N GLU A 39 1.85 4.77 -11.92
CA GLU A 39 0.59 4.43 -11.27
C GLU A 39 0.47 5.10 -9.89
N PHE A 40 1.51 4.98 -9.07
CA PHE A 40 1.59 5.64 -7.77
C PHE A 40 2.82 6.53 -7.70
N HIS A 41 2.69 7.61 -6.94
CA HIS A 41 3.78 8.55 -6.69
C HIS A 41 4.18 8.49 -5.22
N VAL A 42 5.44 8.77 -4.95
CA VAL A 42 5.92 8.86 -3.56
C VAL A 42 5.06 9.88 -2.79
N GLY A 43 4.59 9.47 -1.63
CA GLY A 43 3.69 10.28 -0.79
C GLY A 43 2.22 9.97 -0.96
N ASP A 44 1.83 9.16 -1.96
CA ASP A 44 0.44 8.73 -2.10
C ASP A 44 0.04 7.84 -0.93
N LEU A 45 -1.18 8.03 -0.43
CA LEU A 45 -1.77 7.17 0.58
C LEU A 45 -2.59 6.08 -0.09
N LEU A 46 -2.30 4.84 0.25
CA LEU A 46 -3.01 3.68 -0.27
C LEU A 46 -3.96 3.14 0.79
N ILE A 47 -5.18 2.83 0.39
CA ILE A 47 -6.14 2.10 1.21
C ILE A 47 -6.21 0.68 0.70
N LEU A 48 -6.06 -0.28 1.60
CA LEU A 48 -5.89 -1.68 1.31
C LEU A 48 -7.04 -2.49 1.90
N ALA A 49 -7.48 -3.51 1.16
CA ALA A 49 -8.49 -4.44 1.64
C ALA A 49 -8.03 -5.88 1.37
N LYS A 50 -8.26 -6.74 2.34
CA LYS A 50 -7.96 -8.16 2.21
C LYS A 50 -9.06 -8.87 1.44
N SER A 51 -8.64 -9.84 0.61
CA SER A 51 -9.55 -10.72 -0.13
C SER A 51 -9.10 -12.17 0.05
N SER A 52 -10.01 -13.11 -0.16
CA SER A 52 -9.67 -14.54 -0.12
C SER A 52 -8.76 -14.93 -1.28
N THR A 53 -8.90 -14.27 -2.43
CA THR A 53 -8.05 -14.48 -3.60
C THR A 53 -7.79 -13.14 -4.29
N TYR A 54 -6.69 -13.11 -5.05
CA TYR A 54 -6.30 -11.95 -5.86
C TYR A 54 -6.10 -12.43 -7.30
N LYS A 55 -6.16 -11.50 -8.25
CA LYS A 55 -6.06 -11.81 -9.67
C LYS A 55 -4.98 -11.00 -10.35
N VAL A 56 -4.56 -11.41 -11.53
CA VAL A 56 -3.63 -10.64 -12.37
C VAL A 56 -4.19 -9.24 -12.59
N GLY A 57 -3.34 -8.24 -12.40
CA GLY A 57 -3.71 -6.83 -12.45
C GLY A 57 -3.93 -6.19 -11.09
N ASP A 58 -4.22 -6.98 -10.04
CA ASP A 58 -4.35 -6.46 -8.69
C ASP A 58 -2.98 -5.97 -8.19
N ILE A 59 -2.99 -4.84 -7.48
CA ILE A 59 -1.80 -4.31 -6.82
C ILE A 59 -1.90 -4.68 -5.35
N ILE A 60 -0.91 -5.44 -4.86
CA ILE A 60 -0.94 -6.03 -3.52
C ILE A 60 0.19 -5.48 -2.65
N LEU A 61 -0.09 -5.40 -1.36
CA LEU A 61 0.90 -5.16 -0.32
C LEU A 61 1.29 -6.50 0.27
N PHE A 62 2.57 -6.80 0.27
CA PHE A 62 3.10 -8.06 0.80
C PHE A 62 4.41 -7.83 1.53
N SER A 63 4.82 -8.81 2.35
CA SER A 63 6.10 -8.74 3.05
C SER A 63 7.14 -9.62 2.38
N ARG A 64 8.37 -9.13 2.34
CA ARG A 64 9.54 -9.86 1.85
C ARG A 64 10.78 -9.38 2.59
N GLY A 65 11.47 -10.31 3.26
CA GLY A 65 12.69 -9.95 3.98
C GLY A 65 12.50 -8.92 5.07
N GLY A 66 11.32 -8.88 5.71
CA GLY A 66 11.00 -7.91 6.74
C GLY A 66 10.54 -6.55 6.21
N GLU A 67 10.45 -6.38 4.91
CA GLU A 67 9.98 -5.14 4.28
C GLU A 67 8.58 -5.32 3.70
N LEU A 68 7.82 -4.22 3.69
CA LEU A 68 6.53 -4.15 3.01
C LEU A 68 6.72 -3.60 1.60
N ILE A 69 6.20 -4.33 0.62
CA ILE A 69 6.35 -4.04 -0.81
C ILE A 69 4.96 -3.95 -1.43
N VAL A 70 4.76 -2.97 -2.31
CA VAL A 70 3.54 -2.81 -3.10
C VAL A 70 3.90 -2.97 -4.56
N HIS A 71 3.48 -4.07 -5.18
CA HIS A 71 3.70 -4.35 -6.61
C HIS A 71 2.45 -4.96 -7.23
N ARG A 72 2.40 -4.95 -8.56
CA ARG A 72 1.28 -5.52 -9.34
C ARG A 72 1.47 -7.01 -9.55
N ILE A 73 0.40 -7.77 -9.45
CA ILE A 73 0.39 -9.18 -9.85
C ILE A 73 0.40 -9.24 -11.37
N VAL A 74 1.41 -9.90 -11.95
CA VAL A 74 1.54 -10.06 -13.40
C VAL A 74 1.31 -11.50 -13.84
N ALA A 75 1.38 -12.46 -12.95
CA ALA A 75 1.07 -13.86 -13.21
C ALA A 75 0.75 -14.58 -11.91
N ILE A 76 0.11 -15.75 -12.03
CA ILE A 76 -0.17 -16.63 -10.88
C ILE A 76 0.45 -17.99 -11.22
N THR A 77 1.21 -18.55 -10.28
CA THR A 77 1.86 -19.86 -10.46
C THR A 77 0.86 -21.00 -10.30
N SER A 78 1.28 -22.21 -10.70
CA SER A 78 0.41 -23.39 -10.59
C SER A 78 0.05 -23.73 -9.15
N ASP A 79 0.86 -23.33 -8.15
CA ASP A 79 0.59 -23.55 -6.74
C ASP A 79 -0.19 -22.40 -6.09
N GLY A 80 -0.62 -21.40 -6.88
CA GLY A 80 -1.41 -20.26 -6.37
C GLY A 80 -0.61 -19.12 -5.82
N SER A 81 0.72 -19.10 -5.98
CA SER A 81 1.54 -17.96 -5.60
C SER A 81 1.48 -16.85 -6.64
N TYR A 82 1.76 -15.61 -6.23
CA TYR A 82 1.66 -14.44 -7.08
C TYR A 82 3.02 -14.01 -7.60
N VAL A 83 3.16 -13.89 -8.91
CA VAL A 83 4.34 -13.29 -9.54
C VAL A 83 4.07 -11.80 -9.65
N THR A 84 4.95 -11.00 -9.06
CA THR A 84 4.76 -9.56 -8.95
C THR A 84 5.84 -8.79 -9.71
N GLN A 85 5.50 -7.55 -10.05
CA GLN A 85 6.43 -6.62 -10.71
C GLN A 85 6.02 -5.19 -10.39
N GLY A 86 6.97 -4.35 -10.01
CA GLY A 86 6.74 -2.91 -9.94
C GLY A 86 6.54 -2.33 -11.33
N ASP A 87 5.55 -1.44 -11.49
CA ASP A 87 5.19 -0.90 -12.81
C ASP A 87 6.36 -0.16 -13.49
N ALA A 88 7.28 0.41 -12.72
CA ALA A 88 8.47 1.08 -13.24
C ALA A 88 9.68 0.15 -13.42
N ASN A 89 9.57 -1.11 -13.00
CA ASN A 89 10.69 -2.04 -13.03
C ASN A 89 10.74 -2.78 -14.38
N PRO A 90 11.93 -3.00 -14.95
CA PRO A 90 12.06 -3.65 -16.26
C PRO A 90 11.82 -5.15 -16.25
N SER A 91 11.82 -5.78 -15.06
CA SER A 91 11.67 -7.23 -14.92
C SER A 91 10.80 -7.58 -13.73
N ARG A 92 10.27 -8.81 -13.75
CA ARG A 92 9.49 -9.37 -12.66
C ARG A 92 10.35 -9.56 -11.41
N ASP A 93 9.71 -9.52 -10.25
CA ASP A 93 10.37 -9.84 -9.00
C ASP A 93 10.87 -11.30 -9.02
N PRO A 94 12.03 -11.59 -8.43
CA PRO A 94 12.67 -12.90 -8.60
C PRO A 94 11.95 -14.06 -7.93
N LEU A 95 11.16 -13.79 -6.88
CA LEU A 95 10.49 -14.84 -6.12
C LEU A 95 8.97 -14.59 -6.10
N PRO A 96 8.15 -15.66 -6.33
CA PRO A 96 6.71 -15.53 -6.15
C PRO A 96 6.34 -15.25 -4.71
N VAL A 97 5.19 -14.60 -4.52
CA VAL A 97 4.65 -14.24 -3.21
C VAL A 97 3.60 -15.27 -2.82
N PRO A 98 3.80 -16.05 -1.74
CA PRO A 98 2.75 -16.95 -1.28
C PRO A 98 1.55 -16.14 -0.74
N PRO A 99 0.32 -16.66 -0.87
CA PRO A 99 -0.87 -15.94 -0.39
C PRO A 99 -0.81 -15.52 1.07
N SER A 100 -0.13 -16.31 1.91
CA SER A 100 0.03 -16.03 3.35
C SER A 100 0.85 -14.75 3.64
N LYS A 101 1.60 -14.25 2.68
CA LYS A 101 2.41 -13.03 2.83
C LYS A 101 1.70 -11.78 2.34
N VAL A 102 0.50 -11.90 1.78
CA VAL A 102 -0.25 -10.78 1.23
C VAL A 102 -1.12 -10.17 2.32
N TYR A 103 -0.95 -8.88 2.56
CA TYR A 103 -1.75 -8.13 3.54
C TYR A 103 -3.05 -7.59 2.95
N GLY A 104 -3.08 -7.32 1.66
CA GLY A 104 -4.27 -6.82 0.99
C GLY A 104 -3.96 -6.26 -0.38
N LYS A 105 -5.01 -5.83 -1.09
CA LYS A 105 -4.87 -5.15 -2.38
C LYS A 105 -5.26 -3.69 -2.25
N VAL A 106 -4.69 -2.86 -3.10
CA VAL A 106 -5.02 -1.43 -3.16
C VAL A 106 -6.42 -1.27 -3.73
N VAL A 107 -7.31 -0.64 -2.96
CA VAL A 107 -8.69 -0.37 -3.37
C VAL A 107 -8.94 1.12 -3.61
N LEU A 108 -8.11 1.99 -3.02
CA LEU A 108 -8.23 3.44 -3.19
C LEU A 108 -6.86 4.08 -3.02
N VAL A 109 -6.61 5.15 -3.79
CA VAL A 109 -5.39 5.95 -3.70
C VAL A 109 -5.78 7.39 -3.41
N ILE A 110 -5.17 7.97 -2.37
CA ILE A 110 -5.31 9.39 -2.06
C ILE A 110 -3.97 10.05 -2.39
N PRO A 111 -3.89 10.88 -3.46
CA PRO A 111 -2.61 11.36 -3.96
C PRO A 111 -1.92 12.33 -3.00
N TYR A 112 -0.61 12.20 -2.90
CA TYR A 112 0.29 13.16 -2.26
C TYR A 112 -0.02 13.50 -0.80
N VAL A 113 -0.63 12.58 -0.04
CA VAL A 113 -0.91 12.83 1.39
C VAL A 113 0.37 13.09 2.16
N GLY A 114 1.44 12.36 1.86
CA GLY A 114 2.74 12.61 2.46
C GLY A 114 3.29 14.00 2.13
N ALA A 115 3.13 14.43 0.87
CA ALA A 115 3.54 15.77 0.44
C ALA A 115 2.69 16.86 1.11
N VAL A 116 1.39 16.64 1.23
CA VAL A 116 0.50 17.57 1.95
C VAL A 116 0.91 17.69 3.41
N ARG A 117 1.23 16.56 4.05
CA ARG A 117 1.72 16.57 5.43
C ARG A 117 2.99 17.39 5.57
N LEU A 118 3.96 17.22 4.66
CA LEU A 118 5.21 17.99 4.67
C LEU A 118 4.95 19.49 4.45
N LEU A 119 4.03 19.82 3.55
CA LEU A 119 3.64 21.20 3.30
C LEU A 119 3.02 21.83 4.55
N LEU A 120 2.10 21.13 5.20
CA LEU A 120 1.48 21.60 6.43
C LEU A 120 2.52 21.78 7.54
N ALA A 121 3.45 20.85 7.68
CA ALA A 121 4.53 20.96 8.65
C ALA A 121 5.37 22.23 8.40
N LYS A 122 5.69 22.51 7.14
CA LYS A 122 6.44 23.70 6.77
C LYS A 122 5.69 25.00 7.06
N ILE A 123 4.40 25.04 6.73
CA ILE A 123 3.54 26.21 6.97
C ILE A 123 3.33 26.45 8.46
N LEU A 124 3.15 25.37 9.25
CA LEU A 124 2.84 25.44 10.67
C LEU A 124 4.08 25.44 11.57
N GLY A 125 5.28 25.34 11.00
CA GLY A 125 6.52 25.41 11.76
C GLY A 125 6.93 24.14 12.49
N PHE A 126 6.48 23.00 12.02
CA PHE A 126 6.86 21.70 12.61
C PHE A 126 8.14 21.14 12.06
#